data_80ef678538f4322dc4c6668025832df8
#
_entry.id   80ef678538f4322dc4c6668025832df8
#
_cell.length_a   1.000
_cell.length_b   1.000
_cell.length_c   1.000
_cell.angle_alpha   90.00
_cell.angle_beta   90.00
_cell.angle_gamma   90.00
#
_symmetry.space_group_name_H-M   'P 1'
#
loop_
_entity.id
_entity.type
_entity.pdbx_description
1 polymer ?
#
loop_
_entity_poly.entity_id
_entity_poly.type
_entity_poly.pdbx_seq_one_letter_code
_entity_poly.pdbx_strand_id
1 'polypeptide(L)'
;RSRIRTSISAIAIAVAIIAVVFARGLISGMIDSTFENHINYKAGHIRVIDKEYKLKERLFSLNYVLDGFNGEGTSIMIEKLKQVEGVKQVVPRLKFGAVVSMEDELVGMMGWGVDPAEEIAFTRIDEKIIEGRMVELGSREIVMGTGLLEKIDRVVGDKVTILYTTPFGSFKGSTFQIVGKVQSAIQMLDDTIFYLPLDQAQRILEMPGEVTELLLITSNQYKAASILPGLNALFSQEDKTGKYILQVWNKDYELIGLFEIVTKIYNFVYIFIILLACFVLVNTLIMIVNERTREIGMMSALGLSSREILYLFTMEGAIIGVIGSAIGTVLGGILTKVFSVVGIDYTAAMEGMSGG
;
A
#
# COMPACT_ATOMS: atom_id res chain seq x y z
N ARG A 1 34.20 38.15 -6.34
CA ARG A 1 33.16 37.97 -7.40
C ARG A 1 33.09 36.50 -7.84
N SER A 2 34.20 35.75 -7.97
CA SER A 2 34.18 34.30 -8.29
C SER A 2 33.47 33.44 -7.22
N ARG A 3 33.73 33.71 -5.94
CA ARG A 3 33.15 32.91 -4.83
C ARG A 3 31.63 32.93 -4.79
N ILE A 4 30.97 34.06 -5.11
CA ILE A 4 29.52 34.19 -5.13
C ILE A 4 28.89 33.28 -6.21
N ARG A 5 29.50 33.21 -7.38
CA ARG A 5 29.02 32.42 -8.51
C ARG A 5 29.19 30.92 -8.27
N THR A 6 30.35 30.52 -7.76
CA THR A 6 30.60 29.14 -7.35
C THR A 6 29.54 28.70 -6.32
N SER A 7 29.22 29.57 -5.37
CA SER A 7 28.13 29.31 -4.41
C SER A 7 26.78 29.21 -5.08
N ILE A 8 26.44 30.05 -6.04
CA ILE A 8 25.18 29.99 -6.79
C ILE A 8 25.05 28.65 -7.54
N SER A 9 26.15 28.22 -8.20
CA SER A 9 26.14 26.92 -8.91
C SER A 9 25.99 25.74 -7.96
N ALA A 10 26.71 25.75 -6.83
CA ALA A 10 26.58 24.72 -5.81
C ALA A 10 25.15 24.66 -5.21
N ILE A 11 24.53 25.84 -4.99
CA ILE A 11 23.17 25.95 -4.53
C ILE A 11 22.19 25.40 -5.59
N ALA A 12 22.36 25.75 -6.86
CA ALA A 12 21.49 25.25 -7.93
C ALA A 12 21.55 23.73 -8.05
N ILE A 13 22.75 23.13 -7.96
CA ILE A 13 22.92 21.69 -7.92
C ILE A 13 22.27 21.09 -6.67
N ALA A 14 22.49 21.71 -5.50
CA ALA A 14 21.90 21.25 -4.25
C ALA A 14 20.36 21.24 -4.32
N VAL A 15 19.74 22.30 -4.85
CA VAL A 15 18.28 22.39 -5.02
C VAL A 15 17.76 21.29 -5.97
N ALA A 16 18.44 21.04 -7.09
CA ALA A 16 18.08 19.98 -8.01
C ALA A 16 18.15 18.59 -7.33
N ILE A 17 19.22 18.34 -6.58
CA ILE A 17 19.38 17.06 -5.84
C ILE A 17 18.35 16.93 -4.71
N ILE A 18 18.06 18.01 -3.97
CA ILE A 18 16.97 18.01 -2.96
C ILE A 18 15.67 17.58 -3.61
N ALA A 19 15.31 18.18 -4.75
CA ALA A 19 14.06 17.85 -5.46
C ALA A 19 14.02 16.37 -5.89
N VAL A 20 15.13 15.84 -6.42
CA VAL A 20 15.23 14.43 -6.83
C VAL A 20 15.10 13.49 -5.63
N VAL A 21 15.86 13.75 -4.55
CA VAL A 21 15.88 12.89 -3.35
C VAL A 21 14.50 12.91 -2.67
N PHE A 22 13.91 14.09 -2.54
CA PHE A 22 12.58 14.26 -1.95
C PHE A 22 11.50 13.54 -2.78
N ALA A 23 11.45 13.79 -4.10
CA ALA A 23 10.49 13.16 -4.98
C ALA A 23 10.62 11.62 -4.96
N ARG A 24 11.87 11.10 -5.00
CA ARG A 24 12.10 9.66 -4.89
C ARG A 24 11.63 9.08 -3.56
N GLY A 25 11.92 9.76 -2.45
CA GLY A 25 11.49 9.34 -1.12
C GLY A 25 9.97 9.30 -0.99
N LEU A 26 9.30 10.33 -1.49
CA LEU A 26 7.84 10.43 -1.49
C LEU A 26 7.20 9.31 -2.31
N ILE A 27 7.68 9.08 -3.51
CA ILE A 27 7.15 8.04 -4.41
C ILE A 27 7.39 6.64 -3.84
N SER A 28 8.60 6.38 -3.32
CA SER A 28 8.91 5.11 -2.65
C SER A 28 7.96 4.85 -1.48
N GLY A 29 7.75 5.87 -0.64
CA GLY A 29 6.82 5.79 0.48
C GLY A 29 5.38 5.51 0.05
N MET A 30 4.91 6.14 -1.03
CA MET A 30 3.58 5.86 -1.58
C MET A 30 3.45 4.42 -2.10
N ILE A 31 4.46 3.92 -2.80
CA ILE A 31 4.49 2.54 -3.31
C ILE A 31 4.50 1.55 -2.15
N ASP A 32 5.36 1.76 -1.16
CA ASP A 32 5.47 0.89 0.02
C ASP A 32 4.15 0.86 0.81
N SER A 33 3.54 2.02 1.04
CA SER A 33 2.23 2.14 1.70
C SER A 33 1.13 1.43 0.91
N THR A 34 1.15 1.53 -0.43
CA THR A 34 0.15 0.85 -1.26
C THR A 34 0.33 -0.67 -1.23
N PHE A 35 1.57 -1.16 -1.21
CA PHE A 35 1.82 -2.60 -1.03
C PHE A 35 1.39 -3.07 0.35
N GLU A 36 1.69 -2.33 1.40
CA GLU A 36 1.26 -2.65 2.76
C GLU A 36 -0.28 -2.70 2.85
N ASN A 37 -0.96 -1.72 2.30
CA ASN A 37 -2.42 -1.70 2.22
C ASN A 37 -2.96 -2.90 1.41
N HIS A 38 -2.35 -3.23 0.28
CA HIS A 38 -2.74 -4.39 -0.51
C HIS A 38 -2.58 -5.70 0.28
N ILE A 39 -1.48 -5.86 1.00
CA ILE A 39 -1.23 -7.03 1.85
C ILE A 39 -2.26 -7.09 2.97
N ASN A 40 -2.46 -6.02 3.72
CA ASN A 40 -3.31 -5.98 4.90
C ASN A 40 -4.80 -6.17 4.57
N TYR A 41 -5.27 -5.55 3.48
CA TYR A 41 -6.70 -5.55 3.16
C TYR A 41 -7.12 -6.55 2.09
N LYS A 42 -6.19 -7.06 1.25
CA LYS A 42 -6.57 -7.93 0.14
C LYS A 42 -5.84 -9.27 0.12
N ALA A 43 -4.51 -9.27 0.15
CA ALA A 43 -3.75 -10.44 -0.28
C ALA A 43 -3.13 -11.27 0.86
N GLY A 44 -2.94 -10.71 2.07
CA GLY A 44 -2.01 -11.31 3.01
C GLY A 44 -0.62 -11.46 2.39
N HIS A 45 0.23 -12.32 2.91
CA HIS A 45 1.47 -12.70 2.23
C HIS A 45 1.20 -13.77 1.16
N ILE A 46 0.31 -14.71 1.46
CA ILE A 46 -0.26 -15.68 0.52
C ILE A 46 -1.74 -15.77 0.84
N ARG A 47 -2.57 -15.73 -0.17
CA ARG A 47 -4.02 -15.86 -0.06
C ARG A 47 -4.47 -17.20 -0.59
N VAL A 48 -5.30 -17.89 0.16
CA VAL A 48 -5.99 -19.10 -0.27
C VAL A 48 -7.43 -18.73 -0.59
N ILE A 49 -7.88 -19.03 -1.77
CA ILE A 49 -9.25 -18.80 -2.24
C ILE A 49 -9.72 -19.94 -3.14
N ASP A 50 -11.02 -20.06 -3.32
CA ASP A 50 -11.59 -20.88 -4.36
C ASP A 50 -11.21 -20.32 -5.75
N LYS A 51 -10.92 -21.21 -6.70
CA LYS A 51 -10.51 -20.84 -8.07
C LYS A 51 -11.58 -20.03 -8.80
N GLU A 52 -12.85 -20.39 -8.62
CA GLU A 52 -13.99 -19.70 -9.24
C GLU A 52 -14.31 -18.38 -8.53
N TYR A 53 -14.06 -18.30 -7.22
CA TYR A 53 -14.19 -17.06 -6.45
C TYR A 53 -13.35 -15.93 -7.03
N LYS A 54 -12.12 -16.23 -7.47
CA LYS A 54 -11.23 -15.24 -8.09
C LYS A 54 -11.90 -14.47 -9.24
N LEU A 55 -12.67 -15.16 -10.06
CA LEU A 55 -13.35 -14.57 -11.22
C LEU A 55 -14.56 -13.70 -10.83
N LYS A 56 -15.12 -13.95 -9.64
CA LYS A 56 -16.36 -13.33 -9.15
C LYS A 56 -16.15 -12.53 -7.86
N GLU A 57 -14.91 -12.27 -7.50
CA GLU A 57 -14.55 -11.57 -6.26
C GLU A 57 -15.23 -10.20 -6.15
N ARG A 58 -15.33 -9.44 -7.25
CA ARG A 58 -15.99 -8.13 -7.28
C ARG A 58 -17.50 -8.18 -7.00
N LEU A 59 -18.11 -9.36 -7.14
CA LEU A 59 -19.52 -9.58 -6.88
C LEU A 59 -19.78 -10.09 -5.45
N PHE A 60 -18.74 -10.27 -4.63
CA PHE A 60 -18.82 -10.87 -3.30
C PHE A 60 -19.62 -12.19 -3.30
N SER A 61 -19.38 -13.05 -4.31
CA SER A 61 -20.13 -14.29 -4.49
C SER A 61 -19.87 -15.25 -3.34
N LEU A 62 -20.92 -15.61 -2.63
CA LEU A 62 -20.90 -16.58 -1.51
C LEU A 62 -21.05 -18.04 -1.97
N ASN A 63 -21.10 -18.30 -3.27
CA ASN A 63 -21.21 -19.65 -3.81
C ASN A 63 -19.87 -20.38 -3.94
N TYR A 64 -18.77 -19.64 -3.79
CA TYR A 64 -17.40 -20.14 -3.97
C TYR A 64 -16.59 -19.83 -2.73
N VAL A 65 -16.65 -20.72 -1.76
CA VAL A 65 -16.05 -20.51 -0.43
C VAL A 65 -15.09 -21.64 -0.10
N LEU A 66 -14.26 -21.38 0.90
CA LEU A 66 -13.46 -22.41 1.54
C LEU A 66 -14.32 -23.08 2.62
N ASP A 67 -14.56 -24.37 2.44
CA ASP A 67 -15.32 -25.25 3.33
C ASP A 67 -14.44 -26.35 3.97
N GLY A 68 -13.10 -26.18 3.87
CA GLY A 68 -12.12 -27.18 4.26
C GLY A 68 -11.72 -28.10 3.10
N PHE A 69 -10.73 -28.96 3.31
CA PHE A 69 -10.24 -29.84 2.23
C PHE A 69 -11.27 -30.88 1.76
N ASN A 70 -12.16 -31.30 2.63
CA ASN A 70 -13.17 -32.33 2.35
C ASN A 70 -14.58 -31.89 2.78
N GLY A 71 -14.86 -30.58 2.88
CA GLY A 71 -16.12 -30.05 3.34
C GLY A 71 -16.33 -30.16 4.87
N GLU A 72 -15.25 -30.34 5.62
CA GLU A 72 -15.23 -30.50 7.09
C GLU A 72 -15.19 -29.16 7.85
N GLY A 73 -15.23 -28.05 7.13
CA GLY A 73 -15.04 -26.71 7.68
C GLY A 73 -13.59 -26.29 7.68
N THR A 74 -13.37 -24.97 7.78
CA THR A 74 -12.04 -24.37 7.63
C THR A 74 -11.12 -24.57 8.84
N SER A 75 -11.65 -24.92 10.02
CA SER A 75 -10.85 -25.07 11.25
C SER A 75 -9.71 -26.07 11.09
N ILE A 76 -9.98 -27.27 10.55
CA ILE A 76 -8.98 -28.31 10.32
C ILE A 76 -7.98 -27.86 9.24
N MET A 77 -8.47 -27.20 8.20
CA MET A 77 -7.60 -26.63 7.16
C MET A 77 -6.65 -25.57 7.74
N ILE A 78 -7.13 -24.69 8.62
CA ILE A 78 -6.31 -23.69 9.33
C ILE A 78 -5.23 -24.36 10.17
N GLU A 79 -5.58 -25.41 10.93
CA GLU A 79 -4.60 -26.14 11.74
C GLU A 79 -3.49 -26.78 10.87
N LYS A 80 -3.86 -27.42 9.77
CA LYS A 80 -2.88 -28.00 8.83
C LYS A 80 -1.99 -26.94 8.19
N LEU A 81 -2.56 -25.78 7.83
CA LEU A 81 -1.81 -24.65 7.26
C LEU A 81 -0.83 -24.05 8.28
N LYS A 82 -1.22 -23.94 9.55
CA LYS A 82 -0.32 -23.49 10.64
C LYS A 82 0.88 -24.42 10.87
N GLN A 83 0.79 -25.69 10.49
CA GLN A 83 1.89 -26.67 10.63
C GLN A 83 2.92 -26.56 9.49
N VAL A 84 2.61 -25.87 8.40
CA VAL A 84 3.57 -25.68 7.29
C VAL A 84 4.69 -24.75 7.73
N GLU A 85 5.94 -25.21 7.56
CA GLU A 85 7.12 -24.43 7.94
C GLU A 85 7.13 -23.06 7.26
N GLY A 86 7.27 -21.99 8.05
CA GLY A 86 7.30 -20.61 7.58
C GLY A 86 5.94 -19.89 7.63
N VAL A 87 4.82 -20.58 7.88
CA VAL A 87 3.53 -19.97 8.19
C VAL A 87 3.52 -19.58 9.66
N LYS A 88 3.30 -18.30 9.95
CA LYS A 88 3.21 -17.78 11.32
C LYS A 88 1.77 -17.67 11.81
N GLN A 89 0.88 -17.27 10.92
CA GLN A 89 -0.50 -16.97 11.24
C GLN A 89 -1.39 -17.28 10.03
N VAL A 90 -2.62 -17.67 10.28
CA VAL A 90 -3.66 -17.87 9.29
C VAL A 90 -4.86 -17.05 9.71
N VAL A 91 -5.26 -16.08 8.89
CA VAL A 91 -6.35 -15.13 9.18
C VAL A 91 -7.54 -15.47 8.29
N PRO A 92 -8.64 -15.97 8.87
CA PRO A 92 -9.88 -16.24 8.13
C PRO A 92 -10.68 -14.97 7.91
N ARG A 93 -11.22 -14.78 6.71
CA ARG A 93 -12.15 -13.69 6.38
C ARG A 93 -13.36 -14.21 5.60
N LEU A 94 -14.54 -13.77 5.99
CA LEU A 94 -15.77 -14.00 5.27
C LEU A 94 -16.30 -12.66 4.75
N LYS A 95 -16.08 -12.38 3.47
CA LYS A 95 -16.45 -11.12 2.81
C LYS A 95 -17.78 -11.27 2.10
N PHE A 96 -18.68 -10.30 2.26
CA PHE A 96 -19.98 -10.29 1.63
C PHE A 96 -20.48 -8.86 1.38
N GLY A 97 -21.38 -8.73 0.41
CA GLY A 97 -22.09 -7.47 0.16
C GLY A 97 -23.30 -7.34 1.05
N ALA A 98 -23.55 -6.13 1.55
CA ALA A 98 -24.73 -5.78 2.32
C ALA A 98 -25.21 -4.39 1.96
N VAL A 99 -26.43 -4.03 2.38
CA VAL A 99 -26.96 -2.68 2.24
C VAL A 99 -27.63 -2.24 3.53
N VAL A 100 -27.64 -0.95 3.78
CA VAL A 100 -28.48 -0.30 4.79
C VAL A 100 -29.55 0.52 4.07
N SER A 101 -30.80 0.40 4.53
CA SER A 101 -31.89 1.25 4.04
C SER A 101 -31.92 2.52 4.87
N MET A 102 -31.72 3.64 4.22
CA MET A 102 -32.04 4.98 4.70
C MET A 102 -33.40 5.39 4.13
N GLU A 103 -34.01 6.47 4.60
CA GLU A 103 -35.39 6.86 4.27
C GLU A 103 -35.76 6.70 2.79
N ASP A 104 -34.93 7.18 1.87
CA ASP A 104 -35.16 7.14 0.42
C ASP A 104 -34.00 6.48 -0.37
N GLU A 105 -32.97 5.98 0.28
CA GLU A 105 -31.74 5.53 -0.36
C GLU A 105 -31.22 4.19 0.22
N LEU A 106 -30.60 3.37 -0.62
CA LEU A 106 -29.88 2.18 -0.20
C LEU A 106 -28.38 2.45 -0.24
N VAL A 107 -27.74 2.41 0.91
CA VAL A 107 -26.28 2.55 1.02
C VAL A 107 -25.65 1.16 0.93
N GLY A 108 -24.89 0.93 -0.16
CA GLY A 108 -24.11 -0.30 -0.35
C GLY A 108 -22.90 -0.35 0.56
N MET A 109 -22.66 -1.52 1.16
CA MET A 109 -21.54 -1.72 2.06
C MET A 109 -20.96 -3.13 1.95
N MET A 110 -19.76 -3.28 2.45
CA MET A 110 -18.98 -4.52 2.42
C MET A 110 -18.72 -5.01 3.83
N GLY A 111 -19.29 -6.17 4.17
CA GLY A 111 -19.10 -6.83 5.46
C GLY A 111 -17.89 -7.76 5.45
N TRP A 112 -17.06 -7.64 6.48
CA TRP A 112 -15.96 -8.55 6.75
C TRP A 112 -16.19 -9.25 8.08
N GLY A 113 -16.59 -10.53 8.01
CA GLY A 113 -16.58 -11.44 9.14
C GLY A 113 -15.15 -11.84 9.44
N VAL A 114 -14.65 -11.48 10.62
CA VAL A 114 -13.25 -11.67 11.02
C VAL A 114 -13.15 -12.30 12.40
N ASP A 115 -12.08 -13.06 12.63
CA ASP A 115 -11.63 -13.38 13.97
C ASP A 115 -10.89 -12.15 14.53
N PRO A 116 -11.40 -11.46 15.57
CA PRO A 116 -10.82 -10.22 16.03
C PRO A 116 -9.37 -10.36 16.50
N ALA A 117 -9.03 -11.47 17.15
CA ALA A 117 -7.69 -11.70 17.65
C ALA A 117 -6.67 -11.89 16.51
N GLU A 118 -7.02 -12.70 15.52
CA GLU A 118 -6.17 -12.94 14.37
C GLU A 118 -6.08 -11.67 13.47
N GLU A 119 -7.18 -10.92 13.34
CA GLU A 119 -7.21 -9.68 12.55
C GLU A 119 -6.35 -8.58 13.19
N ILE A 120 -6.47 -8.37 14.51
CA ILE A 120 -5.64 -7.40 15.25
C ILE A 120 -4.15 -7.77 15.17
N ALA A 121 -3.82 -9.04 15.38
CA ALA A 121 -2.43 -9.50 15.33
C ALA A 121 -1.79 -9.31 13.95
N PHE A 122 -2.60 -9.33 12.87
CA PHE A 122 -2.12 -9.15 11.51
C PHE A 122 -2.09 -7.69 11.07
N THR A 123 -3.23 -6.99 11.15
CA THR A 123 -3.42 -5.67 10.53
C THR A 123 -3.21 -4.50 11.48
N ARG A 124 -3.13 -4.79 12.79
CA ARG A 124 -3.16 -3.77 13.86
C ARG A 124 -4.36 -2.85 13.72
N ILE A 125 -5.52 -3.42 13.42
CA ILE A 125 -6.74 -2.65 13.20
C ILE A 125 -7.18 -1.90 14.45
N ASP A 126 -6.82 -2.37 15.63
CA ASP A 126 -7.04 -1.71 16.91
C ASP A 126 -6.38 -0.33 16.99
N GLU A 127 -5.19 -0.15 16.41
CA GLU A 127 -4.52 1.15 16.30
C GLU A 127 -5.25 2.14 15.36
N LYS A 128 -6.14 1.63 14.50
CA LYS A 128 -6.93 2.40 13.53
C LYS A 128 -8.34 2.73 14.02
N ILE A 129 -8.73 2.20 15.17
CA ILE A 129 -10.01 2.53 15.81
C ILE A 129 -9.86 3.89 16.48
N ILE A 130 -10.59 4.88 15.97
CA ILE A 130 -10.56 6.25 16.48
C ILE A 130 -11.60 6.51 17.56
N GLU A 131 -12.61 5.65 17.67
CA GLU A 131 -13.67 5.73 18.69
C GLU A 131 -14.20 4.33 19.00
N GLY A 132 -14.42 4.03 20.27
CA GLY A 132 -14.93 2.72 20.70
C GLY A 132 -13.88 1.61 20.75
N ARG A 133 -14.23 0.40 20.34
CA ARG A 133 -13.38 -0.79 20.37
C ARG A 133 -13.65 -1.73 19.19
N MET A 134 -12.79 -2.73 19.00
CA MET A 134 -13.03 -3.83 18.07
C MET A 134 -14.18 -4.73 18.57
N VAL A 135 -14.81 -5.45 17.63
CA VAL A 135 -15.86 -6.45 17.91
C VAL A 135 -15.30 -7.62 18.73
N GLU A 136 -16.20 -8.31 19.45
CA GLU A 136 -15.87 -9.53 20.21
C GLU A 136 -16.63 -10.74 19.64
N LEU A 137 -15.99 -11.91 19.61
CA LEU A 137 -16.64 -13.15 19.18
C LEU A 137 -17.92 -13.42 20.02
N GLY A 138 -18.94 -13.92 19.38
CA GLY A 138 -20.24 -14.21 20.01
C GLY A 138 -21.17 -13.01 20.16
N SER A 139 -20.68 -11.78 20.00
CA SER A 139 -21.47 -10.56 20.16
C SER A 139 -22.19 -10.15 18.87
N ARG A 140 -23.32 -9.45 19.00
CA ARG A 140 -24.01 -8.81 17.86
C ARG A 140 -23.54 -7.37 17.70
N GLU A 141 -22.28 -7.22 17.39
CA GLU A 141 -21.58 -5.95 17.31
C GLU A 141 -20.98 -5.77 15.92
N ILE A 142 -20.81 -4.50 15.52
CA ILE A 142 -20.06 -4.14 14.32
C ILE A 142 -19.17 -2.92 14.57
N VAL A 143 -18.07 -2.87 13.85
CA VAL A 143 -17.21 -1.70 13.70
C VAL A 143 -17.35 -1.21 12.28
N MET A 144 -17.53 0.10 12.10
CA MET A 144 -17.78 0.68 10.77
C MET A 144 -16.71 1.72 10.42
N GLY A 145 -16.45 1.86 9.13
CA GLY A 145 -15.57 2.91 8.61
C GLY A 145 -16.14 4.31 8.84
N THR A 146 -15.24 5.30 9.00
CA THR A 146 -15.62 6.70 9.23
C THR A 146 -16.59 7.22 8.17
N GLY A 147 -16.25 7.10 6.90
CA GLY A 147 -17.08 7.61 5.81
C GLY A 147 -18.42 6.86 5.69
N LEU A 148 -18.45 5.56 6.02
CA LEU A 148 -19.70 4.81 6.05
C LEU A 148 -20.64 5.30 7.14
N LEU A 149 -20.14 5.56 8.37
CA LEU A 149 -20.93 6.13 9.46
C LEU A 149 -21.51 7.48 9.11
N GLU A 150 -20.73 8.35 8.47
CA GLU A 150 -21.19 9.65 8.00
C GLU A 150 -22.29 9.53 6.94
N LYS A 151 -22.14 8.60 5.98
CA LYS A 151 -23.17 8.35 4.95
C LYS A 151 -24.50 7.87 5.49
N ILE A 152 -24.48 7.09 6.57
CA ILE A 152 -25.72 6.54 7.16
C ILE A 152 -26.23 7.35 8.35
N ASP A 153 -25.62 8.49 8.66
CA ASP A 153 -25.94 9.37 9.78
C ASP A 153 -26.10 8.58 11.10
N ARG A 154 -25.04 7.83 11.46
CA ARG A 154 -24.98 7.02 12.70
C ARG A 154 -23.69 7.28 13.44
N VAL A 155 -23.73 7.01 14.75
CA VAL A 155 -22.59 7.14 15.65
C VAL A 155 -22.33 5.85 16.42
N VAL A 156 -21.18 5.77 17.07
CA VAL A 156 -20.85 4.66 17.98
C VAL A 156 -21.86 4.63 19.12
N GLY A 157 -22.43 3.43 19.38
CA GLY A 157 -23.51 3.23 20.35
C GLY A 157 -24.89 3.01 19.70
N ASP A 158 -25.08 3.44 18.46
CA ASP A 158 -26.34 3.24 17.74
C ASP A 158 -26.52 1.79 17.31
N LYS A 159 -27.78 1.46 16.96
CA LYS A 159 -28.12 0.19 16.31
C LYS A 159 -28.38 0.44 14.83
N VAL A 160 -27.89 -0.49 14.02
CA VAL A 160 -28.11 -0.48 12.57
C VAL A 160 -28.59 -1.85 12.10
N THR A 161 -29.57 -1.86 11.18
CA THR A 161 -30.04 -3.08 10.54
C THR A 161 -29.40 -3.17 9.16
N ILE A 162 -28.59 -4.20 8.97
CA ILE A 162 -27.97 -4.52 7.69
C ILE A 162 -28.84 -5.52 6.93
N LEU A 163 -29.01 -5.32 5.64
CA LEU A 163 -29.72 -6.20 4.73
C LEU A 163 -28.70 -6.92 3.84
N TYR A 164 -28.85 -8.21 3.66
CA TYR A 164 -27.89 -9.05 2.93
C TYR A 164 -28.60 -10.21 2.24
N THR A 165 -27.92 -10.81 1.26
CA THR A 165 -28.40 -12.01 0.58
C THR A 165 -27.56 -13.22 1.00
N THR A 166 -28.20 -14.32 1.39
CA THR A 166 -27.53 -15.58 1.70
C THR A 166 -27.10 -16.30 0.40
N PRO A 167 -26.19 -17.29 0.45
CA PRO A 167 -25.84 -18.11 -0.73
C PRO A 167 -27.04 -18.77 -1.40
N PHE A 168 -28.10 -19.02 -0.62
CA PHE A 168 -29.33 -19.64 -1.09
C PHE A 168 -30.33 -18.65 -1.74
N GLY A 169 -29.91 -17.40 -1.96
CA GLY A 169 -30.74 -16.36 -2.56
C GLY A 169 -31.78 -15.72 -1.62
N SER A 170 -31.76 -16.05 -0.31
CA SER A 170 -32.69 -15.44 0.65
C SER A 170 -32.18 -14.03 1.03
N PHE A 171 -33.08 -13.04 0.90
CA PHE A 171 -32.85 -11.69 1.37
C PHE A 171 -33.25 -11.55 2.84
N LYS A 172 -32.34 -11.18 3.71
CA LYS A 172 -32.54 -11.13 5.17
C LYS A 172 -31.99 -9.83 5.76
N GLY A 173 -32.45 -9.50 6.96
CA GLY A 173 -31.96 -8.37 7.75
C GLY A 173 -31.53 -8.80 9.14
N SER A 174 -30.47 -8.20 9.66
CA SER A 174 -30.02 -8.41 11.03
C SER A 174 -29.57 -7.09 11.66
N THR A 175 -29.94 -6.90 12.93
CA THR A 175 -29.60 -5.68 13.67
C THR A 175 -28.38 -5.91 14.54
N PHE A 176 -27.45 -4.99 14.50
CA PHE A 176 -26.19 -4.97 15.25
C PHE A 176 -26.03 -3.64 15.99
N GLN A 177 -25.22 -3.66 17.04
CA GLN A 177 -24.78 -2.47 17.74
C GLN A 177 -23.44 -2.00 17.18
N ILE A 178 -23.33 -0.71 16.87
CA ILE A 178 -22.07 -0.09 16.45
C ILE A 178 -21.22 0.13 17.69
N VAL A 179 -20.08 -0.55 17.80
CA VAL A 179 -19.18 -0.49 18.98
C VAL A 179 -17.85 0.21 18.71
N GLY A 180 -17.57 0.51 17.45
CA GLY A 180 -16.35 1.22 17.09
C GLY A 180 -16.41 1.87 15.73
N LYS A 181 -15.57 2.87 15.58
CA LYS A 181 -15.35 3.65 14.36
C LYS A 181 -13.89 3.49 13.93
N VAL A 182 -13.67 2.97 12.73
CA VAL A 182 -12.34 2.72 12.18
C VAL A 182 -12.02 3.71 11.07
N GLN A 183 -10.76 4.16 11.03
CA GLN A 183 -10.23 4.98 9.95
C GLN A 183 -8.98 4.29 9.38
N SER A 184 -9.12 3.75 8.18
CA SER A 184 -8.00 3.15 7.46
C SER A 184 -7.22 4.23 6.68
N ALA A 185 -6.14 3.81 6.01
CA ALA A 185 -5.43 4.70 5.10
C ALA A 185 -6.11 4.79 3.70
N ILE A 186 -7.25 4.12 3.50
CA ILE A 186 -7.95 4.02 2.23
C ILE A 186 -9.38 4.54 2.40
N GLN A 187 -9.62 5.79 2.03
CA GLN A 187 -10.92 6.44 2.17
C GLN A 187 -12.05 5.64 1.50
N MET A 188 -11.85 5.13 0.27
CA MET A 188 -12.84 4.32 -0.42
C MET A 188 -13.24 3.06 0.39
N LEU A 189 -12.32 2.49 1.16
CA LEU A 189 -12.62 1.37 2.05
C LEU A 189 -13.43 1.86 3.25
N ASP A 190 -13.04 2.97 3.88
CA ASP A 190 -13.72 3.55 5.02
C ASP A 190 -15.16 3.99 4.70
N ASP A 191 -15.42 4.29 3.44
CA ASP A 191 -16.73 4.67 2.90
C ASP A 191 -17.69 3.49 2.74
N THR A 192 -17.20 2.26 2.84
CA THR A 192 -17.99 1.06 2.51
C THR A 192 -17.87 -0.09 3.51
N ILE A 193 -16.78 -0.14 4.30
CA ILE A 193 -16.47 -1.31 5.12
C ILE A 193 -17.18 -1.31 6.46
N PHE A 194 -17.60 -2.50 6.90
CA PHE A 194 -17.88 -2.80 8.29
C PHE A 194 -17.30 -4.17 8.67
N TYR A 195 -16.89 -4.28 9.92
CA TYR A 195 -16.37 -5.52 10.51
C TYR A 195 -17.37 -6.08 11.48
N LEU A 196 -17.53 -7.40 11.47
CA LEU A 196 -18.34 -8.14 12.43
C LEU A 196 -17.62 -9.43 12.84
N PRO A 197 -17.96 -10.03 13.99
CA PRO A 197 -17.36 -11.30 14.40
C PRO A 197 -17.62 -12.39 13.36
N LEU A 198 -16.61 -13.23 13.10
CA LEU A 198 -16.68 -14.29 12.09
C LEU A 198 -17.84 -15.26 12.35
N ASP A 199 -18.05 -15.65 13.61
CA ASP A 199 -19.14 -16.53 14.01
C ASP A 199 -20.53 -15.92 13.73
N GLN A 200 -20.66 -14.60 13.86
CA GLN A 200 -21.90 -13.90 13.53
C GLN A 200 -22.10 -13.80 12.02
N ALA A 201 -21.02 -13.51 11.26
CA ALA A 201 -21.08 -13.52 9.80
C ALA A 201 -21.53 -14.90 9.27
N GLN A 202 -20.90 -15.97 9.76
CA GLN A 202 -21.25 -17.35 9.41
C GLN A 202 -22.69 -17.70 9.79
N ARG A 203 -23.17 -17.22 10.94
CA ARG A 203 -24.54 -17.45 11.40
C ARG A 203 -25.57 -16.75 10.53
N ILE A 204 -25.38 -15.44 10.25
CA ILE A 204 -26.37 -14.68 9.47
C ILE A 204 -26.43 -15.13 8.01
N LEU A 205 -25.27 -15.51 7.45
CA LEU A 205 -25.17 -16.01 6.07
C LEU A 205 -25.53 -17.49 5.93
N GLU A 206 -25.76 -18.22 7.04
CA GLU A 206 -26.02 -19.66 7.04
C GLU A 206 -24.85 -20.50 6.48
N MET A 207 -23.61 -20.10 6.83
CA MET A 207 -22.38 -20.66 6.31
C MET A 207 -21.45 -21.15 7.45
N PRO A 208 -21.87 -22.13 8.26
CA PRO A 208 -21.11 -22.54 9.44
C PRO A 208 -19.74 -23.16 9.04
N GLY A 209 -18.67 -22.62 9.58
CA GLY A 209 -17.31 -23.11 9.32
C GLY A 209 -16.75 -22.76 7.93
N GLU A 210 -17.43 -21.92 7.16
CA GLU A 210 -17.00 -21.50 5.83
C GLU A 210 -16.45 -20.07 5.84
N VAL A 211 -15.52 -19.77 4.96
CA VAL A 211 -14.96 -18.43 4.74
C VAL A 211 -14.71 -18.18 3.26
N THR A 212 -14.62 -16.92 2.85
CA THR A 212 -14.30 -16.59 1.45
C THR A 212 -12.81 -16.66 1.17
N GLU A 213 -11.97 -16.45 2.18
CA GLU A 213 -10.51 -16.45 2.03
C GLU A 213 -9.79 -16.78 3.33
N LEU A 214 -8.59 -17.36 3.20
CA LEU A 214 -7.62 -17.50 4.27
C LEU A 214 -6.35 -16.73 3.87
N LEU A 215 -5.90 -15.83 4.74
CA LEU A 215 -4.65 -15.10 4.54
C LEU A 215 -3.54 -15.75 5.37
N LEU A 216 -2.48 -16.19 4.69
CA LEU A 216 -1.31 -16.78 5.32
C LEU A 216 -0.25 -15.70 5.52
N ILE A 217 0.20 -15.56 6.76
CA ILE A 217 1.20 -14.58 7.15
C ILE A 217 2.51 -15.30 7.47
N THR A 218 3.59 -14.82 6.88
CA THR A 218 4.95 -15.34 7.05
C THR A 218 5.82 -14.35 7.81
N SER A 219 7.04 -14.74 8.18
CA SER A 219 7.99 -13.84 8.84
C SER A 219 8.42 -12.66 7.97
N ASN A 220 8.39 -12.82 6.65
CA ASN A 220 8.81 -11.80 5.70
C ASN A 220 8.00 -11.94 4.41
N GLN A 221 7.25 -10.91 4.07
CA GLN A 221 6.41 -10.87 2.88
C GLN A 221 7.18 -11.11 1.57
N TYR A 222 8.41 -10.63 1.46
CA TYR A 222 9.25 -10.80 0.27
C TYR A 222 9.74 -12.24 0.08
N LYS A 223 9.74 -13.05 1.16
CA LYS A 223 10.09 -14.47 1.13
C LYS A 223 8.86 -15.39 1.11
N ALA A 224 7.66 -14.84 1.03
CA ALA A 224 6.43 -15.63 1.02
C ALA A 224 6.41 -16.74 -0.06
N ALA A 225 6.99 -16.45 -1.23
CA ALA A 225 7.09 -17.45 -2.30
C ALA A 225 7.94 -18.68 -1.94
N SER A 226 8.84 -18.59 -0.97
CA SER A 226 9.71 -19.70 -0.59
C SER A 226 8.98 -20.84 0.13
N ILE A 227 7.80 -20.59 0.71
CA ILE A 227 6.99 -21.61 1.37
C ILE A 227 5.98 -22.29 0.43
N LEU A 228 5.85 -21.80 -0.81
CA LEU A 228 4.93 -22.39 -1.80
C LEU A 228 5.17 -23.88 -2.04
N PRO A 229 6.40 -24.42 -2.10
CA PRO A 229 6.59 -25.85 -2.29
C PRO A 229 5.93 -26.69 -1.19
N GLY A 230 6.06 -26.28 0.08
CA GLY A 230 5.43 -26.96 1.22
C GLY A 230 3.90 -26.85 1.16
N LEU A 231 3.37 -25.65 0.86
CA LEU A 231 1.94 -25.45 0.69
C LEU A 231 1.38 -26.27 -0.49
N ASN A 232 2.05 -26.24 -1.64
CA ASN A 232 1.63 -27.03 -2.80
C ASN A 232 1.64 -28.54 -2.52
N ALA A 233 2.61 -29.04 -1.74
CA ALA A 233 2.64 -30.43 -1.32
C ALA A 233 1.41 -30.79 -0.45
N LEU A 234 1.09 -29.93 0.53
CA LEU A 234 -0.10 -30.07 1.37
C LEU A 234 -1.39 -30.06 0.53
N PHE A 235 -1.55 -29.08 -0.36
CA PHE A 235 -2.74 -28.98 -1.21
C PHE A 235 -2.84 -30.16 -2.20
N SER A 236 -1.74 -30.62 -2.77
CA SER A 236 -1.75 -31.79 -3.66
C SER A 236 -2.16 -33.07 -2.95
N GLN A 237 -1.90 -33.16 -1.64
CA GLN A 237 -2.28 -34.30 -0.83
C GLN A 237 -3.73 -34.24 -0.35
N GLU A 238 -4.19 -33.06 0.05
CA GLU A 238 -5.46 -32.86 0.76
C GLU A 238 -6.58 -32.36 -0.17
N ASP A 239 -6.29 -31.44 -1.09
CA ASP A 239 -7.28 -30.90 -2.05
C ASP A 239 -7.32 -31.76 -3.32
N LYS A 240 -8.02 -32.89 -3.23
CA LYS A 240 -8.18 -33.82 -4.35
C LYS A 240 -8.95 -33.24 -5.53
N THR A 241 -9.72 -32.20 -5.28
CA THR A 241 -10.58 -31.55 -6.30
C THR A 241 -9.83 -30.45 -7.08
N GLY A 242 -8.73 -29.96 -6.56
CA GLY A 242 -8.02 -28.81 -7.12
C GLY A 242 -8.88 -27.53 -7.09
N LYS A 243 -9.78 -27.43 -6.10
CA LYS A 243 -10.73 -26.35 -5.91
C LYS A 243 -10.04 -25.05 -5.52
N TYR A 244 -8.95 -25.12 -4.75
CA TYR A 244 -8.29 -23.98 -4.15
C TYR A 244 -7.04 -23.55 -4.90
N ILE A 245 -6.77 -22.25 -4.85
CA ILE A 245 -5.56 -21.65 -5.40
C ILE A 245 -4.82 -20.84 -4.35
N LEU A 246 -3.50 -20.83 -4.47
CA LEU A 246 -2.57 -20.06 -3.67
C LEU A 246 -2.12 -18.83 -4.46
N GLN A 247 -2.42 -17.65 -3.98
CA GLN A 247 -1.99 -16.38 -4.58
C GLN A 247 -0.95 -15.72 -3.68
N VAL A 248 0.24 -15.49 -4.20
CA VAL A 248 1.26 -14.69 -3.50
C VAL A 248 0.99 -13.23 -3.78
N TRP A 249 1.06 -12.37 -2.77
CA TRP A 249 0.73 -10.95 -2.84
C TRP A 249 1.40 -10.20 -4.00
N ASN A 250 2.61 -10.59 -4.37
CA ASN A 250 3.40 -9.96 -5.44
C ASN A 250 3.18 -10.60 -6.83
N LYS A 251 2.23 -11.50 -6.98
CA LYS A 251 1.86 -12.12 -8.27
C LYS A 251 0.50 -11.67 -8.79
N ASP A 252 -0.11 -10.67 -8.17
CA ASP A 252 -1.29 -10.02 -8.70
C ASP A 252 -0.87 -9.11 -9.86
N TYR A 253 -1.00 -9.60 -11.07
CA TYR A 253 -0.49 -8.97 -12.29
C TYR A 253 -1.06 -7.57 -12.55
N GLU A 254 -2.29 -7.30 -12.12
CA GLU A 254 -2.93 -6.00 -12.36
C GLU A 254 -2.20 -4.87 -11.60
N LEU A 255 -1.94 -5.06 -10.32
CA LEU A 255 -1.25 -4.06 -9.49
C LEU A 255 0.24 -3.93 -9.83
N ILE A 256 0.94 -5.07 -10.01
CA ILE A 256 2.37 -5.07 -10.30
C ILE A 256 2.65 -4.40 -11.64
N GLY A 257 1.84 -4.70 -12.66
CA GLY A 257 1.96 -4.06 -13.98
C GLY A 257 1.81 -2.54 -13.89
N LEU A 258 0.85 -2.05 -13.10
CA LEU A 258 0.69 -0.61 -12.86
C LEU A 258 1.91 0.01 -12.17
N PHE A 259 2.44 -0.64 -11.12
CA PHE A 259 3.62 -0.13 -10.41
C PHE A 259 4.88 -0.17 -11.24
N GLU A 260 5.06 -1.16 -12.12
CA GLU A 260 6.17 -1.16 -13.08
C GLU A 260 6.09 0.02 -14.05
N ILE A 261 4.89 0.33 -14.57
CA ILE A 261 4.68 1.48 -15.46
C ILE A 261 4.98 2.77 -14.70
N VAL A 262 4.44 2.94 -13.51
CA VAL A 262 4.67 4.10 -12.65
C VAL A 262 6.16 4.28 -12.37
N THR A 263 6.86 3.22 -11.99
CA THR A 263 8.30 3.25 -11.73
C THR A 263 9.11 3.64 -12.98
N LYS A 264 8.73 3.15 -14.16
CA LYS A 264 9.38 3.53 -15.44
C LYS A 264 9.18 5.01 -15.76
N ILE A 265 7.97 5.53 -15.56
CA ILE A 265 7.67 6.96 -15.75
C ILE A 265 8.51 7.82 -14.81
N TYR A 266 8.59 7.46 -13.52
CA TYR A 266 9.40 8.21 -12.56
C TYR A 266 10.89 8.16 -12.87
N ASN A 267 11.43 7.01 -13.27
CA ASN A 267 12.82 6.91 -13.71
C ASN A 267 13.11 7.84 -14.89
N PHE A 268 12.18 7.96 -15.85
CA PHE A 268 12.30 8.90 -16.95
C PHE A 268 12.32 10.36 -16.45
N VAL A 269 11.43 10.73 -15.54
CA VAL A 269 11.39 12.07 -14.92
C VAL A 269 12.69 12.37 -14.18
N TYR A 270 13.23 11.40 -13.42
CA TYR A 270 14.52 11.58 -12.73
C TYR A 270 15.67 11.85 -13.72
N ILE A 271 15.76 11.07 -14.79
CA ILE A 271 16.77 11.29 -15.85
C ILE A 271 16.64 12.69 -16.41
N PHE A 272 15.42 13.15 -16.68
CA PHE A 272 15.15 14.48 -17.19
C PHE A 272 15.61 15.60 -16.22
N ILE A 273 15.30 15.46 -14.93
CA ILE A 273 15.75 16.42 -13.89
C ILE A 273 17.28 16.44 -13.79
N ILE A 274 17.94 15.28 -13.85
CA ILE A 274 19.40 15.18 -13.86
C ILE A 274 19.98 15.88 -15.08
N LEU A 275 19.41 15.69 -16.26
CA LEU A 275 19.83 16.38 -17.48
C LEU A 275 19.71 17.90 -17.36
N LEU A 276 18.61 18.40 -16.78
CA LEU A 276 18.45 19.83 -16.52
C LEU A 276 19.52 20.35 -15.55
N ALA A 277 19.84 19.62 -14.49
CA ALA A 277 20.89 19.98 -13.55
C ALA A 277 22.27 20.01 -14.24
N CYS A 278 22.56 19.02 -15.09
CA CYS A 278 23.80 19.02 -15.91
C CYS A 278 23.86 20.22 -16.86
N PHE A 279 22.73 20.60 -17.48
CA PHE A 279 22.69 21.77 -18.37
C PHE A 279 23.00 23.07 -17.62
N VAL A 280 22.46 23.25 -16.40
CA VAL A 280 22.77 24.40 -15.54
C VAL A 280 24.29 24.43 -15.20
N LEU A 281 24.86 23.26 -14.87
CA LEU A 281 26.30 23.15 -14.56
C LEU A 281 27.15 23.49 -15.75
N VAL A 282 26.85 22.97 -16.95
CA VAL A 282 27.58 23.27 -18.18
C VAL A 282 27.53 24.76 -18.51
N ASN A 283 26.35 25.39 -18.44
CA ASN A 283 26.24 26.85 -18.67
C ASN A 283 27.07 27.65 -17.70
N THR A 284 27.11 27.24 -16.43
CA THR A 284 27.95 27.91 -15.42
C THR A 284 29.44 27.75 -15.70
N LEU A 285 29.88 26.54 -16.10
CA LEU A 285 31.29 26.30 -16.45
C LEU A 285 31.71 27.11 -17.67
N ILE A 286 30.87 27.19 -18.72
CA ILE A 286 31.14 28.03 -19.91
C ILE A 286 31.32 29.50 -19.49
N MET A 287 30.44 29.99 -18.62
CA MET A 287 30.54 31.35 -18.13
C MET A 287 31.84 31.61 -17.33
N ILE A 288 32.23 30.66 -16.44
CA ILE A 288 33.49 30.74 -15.68
C ILE A 288 34.68 30.75 -16.62
N VAL A 289 34.72 29.87 -17.60
CA VAL A 289 35.81 29.81 -18.59
C VAL A 289 35.94 31.12 -19.37
N ASN A 290 34.82 31.68 -19.86
CA ASN A 290 34.81 32.93 -20.59
C ASN A 290 35.34 34.12 -19.76
N GLU A 291 35.00 34.18 -18.48
CA GLU A 291 35.49 35.24 -17.58
C GLU A 291 36.99 35.10 -17.24
N ARG A 292 37.51 33.87 -17.21
CA ARG A 292 38.91 33.59 -16.91
C ARG A 292 39.80 33.43 -18.14
N THR A 293 39.32 33.82 -19.31
CA THR A 293 40.07 33.70 -20.57
C THR A 293 41.47 34.32 -20.49
N ARG A 294 41.61 35.46 -19.76
CA ARG A 294 42.92 36.12 -19.56
C ARG A 294 43.85 35.29 -18.66
N GLU A 295 43.30 34.63 -17.61
CA GLU A 295 44.08 33.74 -16.75
C GLU A 295 44.50 32.49 -17.51
N ILE A 296 43.63 31.94 -18.34
CA ILE A 296 43.88 30.79 -19.23
C ILE A 296 45.01 31.15 -20.21
N GLY A 297 44.96 32.34 -20.81
CA GLY A 297 46.05 32.83 -21.70
C GLY A 297 47.37 32.95 -20.98
N MET A 298 47.42 33.46 -19.75
CA MET A 298 48.63 33.51 -18.94
C MET A 298 49.18 32.10 -18.62
N MET A 299 48.32 31.16 -18.21
CA MET A 299 48.73 29.77 -17.96
C MET A 299 49.31 29.11 -19.20
N SER A 300 48.69 29.34 -20.36
CA SER A 300 49.19 28.84 -21.64
C SER A 300 50.57 29.47 -22.01
N ALA A 301 50.75 30.76 -21.74
CA ALA A 301 52.01 31.44 -21.96
C ALA A 301 53.13 30.96 -21.01
N LEU A 302 52.79 30.45 -19.84
CA LEU A 302 53.69 29.81 -18.89
C LEU A 302 54.02 28.35 -19.22
N GLY A 303 53.44 27.81 -20.32
CA GLY A 303 53.79 26.49 -20.86
C GLY A 303 52.80 25.36 -20.46
N LEU A 304 51.64 25.66 -19.80
CA LEU A 304 50.64 24.65 -19.56
C LEU A 304 49.99 24.21 -20.87
N SER A 305 49.88 22.91 -21.03
CA SER A 305 49.16 22.32 -22.18
C SER A 305 47.65 22.52 -22.06
N SER A 306 46.93 22.51 -23.19
CA SER A 306 45.50 22.62 -23.24
C SER A 306 44.76 21.51 -22.42
N ARG A 307 45.39 20.33 -22.30
CA ARG A 307 44.87 19.22 -21.48
C ARG A 307 44.94 19.47 -19.98
N GLU A 308 46.04 20.08 -19.52
CA GLU A 308 46.21 20.45 -18.12
C GLU A 308 45.24 21.53 -17.70
N ILE A 309 45.06 22.54 -18.58
CA ILE A 309 44.05 23.59 -18.36
C ILE A 309 42.64 23.01 -18.31
N LEU A 310 42.30 22.13 -19.24
CA LEU A 310 40.99 21.45 -19.25
C LEU A 310 40.77 20.62 -17.98
N TYR A 311 41.78 19.86 -17.55
CA TYR A 311 41.74 19.06 -16.34
C TYR A 311 41.49 19.93 -15.09
N LEU A 312 42.15 21.07 -14.99
CA LEU A 312 41.99 21.99 -13.86
C LEU A 312 40.56 22.52 -13.74
N PHE A 313 39.94 22.96 -14.84
CA PHE A 313 38.56 23.44 -14.83
C PHE A 313 37.55 22.32 -14.64
N THR A 314 37.83 21.12 -15.16
CA THR A 314 36.96 19.94 -14.91
C THR A 314 36.98 19.54 -13.44
N MET A 315 38.16 19.57 -12.80
CA MET A 315 38.29 19.31 -11.36
C MET A 315 37.57 20.37 -10.51
N GLU A 316 37.66 21.66 -10.89
CA GLU A 316 36.92 22.73 -10.22
C GLU A 316 35.39 22.46 -10.29
N GLY A 317 34.87 22.11 -11.48
CA GLY A 317 33.49 21.75 -11.68
C GLY A 317 33.08 20.51 -10.89
N ALA A 318 33.90 19.47 -10.87
CA ALA A 318 33.66 18.24 -10.11
C ALA A 318 33.56 18.50 -8.60
N ILE A 319 34.45 19.33 -8.04
CA ILE A 319 34.42 19.71 -6.62
C ILE A 319 33.11 20.44 -6.29
N ILE A 320 32.70 21.40 -7.12
CA ILE A 320 31.42 22.12 -6.95
C ILE A 320 30.22 21.14 -7.00
N GLY A 321 30.26 20.21 -7.96
CA GLY A 321 29.27 19.17 -8.11
C GLY A 321 29.14 18.26 -6.88
N VAL A 322 30.29 17.80 -6.36
CA VAL A 322 30.34 16.95 -5.15
C VAL A 322 29.83 17.69 -3.92
N ILE A 323 30.22 18.94 -3.71
CA ILE A 323 29.77 19.75 -2.57
C ILE A 323 28.25 20.00 -2.68
N GLY A 324 27.79 20.43 -3.86
CA GLY A 324 26.35 20.68 -4.10
C GLY A 324 25.53 19.43 -3.92
N SER A 325 25.96 18.28 -4.45
CA SER A 325 25.24 17.02 -4.32
C SER A 325 25.24 16.50 -2.88
N ALA A 326 26.33 16.63 -2.14
CA ALA A 326 26.39 16.22 -0.74
C ALA A 326 25.40 17.04 0.11
N ILE A 327 25.40 18.36 -0.04
CA ILE A 327 24.44 19.25 0.65
C ILE A 327 23.00 18.90 0.23
N GLY A 328 22.75 18.73 -1.07
CA GLY A 328 21.44 18.41 -1.59
C GLY A 328 20.91 17.08 -1.08
N THR A 329 21.76 16.05 -1.01
CA THR A 329 21.38 14.72 -0.48
C THR A 329 21.02 14.77 1.00
N VAL A 330 21.83 15.46 1.80
CA VAL A 330 21.57 15.60 3.26
C VAL A 330 20.26 16.35 3.49
N LEU A 331 20.09 17.51 2.87
CA LEU A 331 18.89 18.33 3.04
C LEU A 331 17.63 17.64 2.46
N GLY A 332 17.77 17.02 1.30
CA GLY A 332 16.67 16.23 0.70
C GLY A 332 16.28 15.04 1.55
N GLY A 333 17.25 14.33 2.15
CA GLY A 333 17.00 13.22 3.08
C GLY A 333 16.31 13.68 4.37
N ILE A 334 16.74 14.82 4.95
CA ILE A 334 16.08 15.42 6.12
C ILE A 334 14.63 15.78 5.77
N LEU A 335 14.40 16.44 4.65
CA LEU A 335 13.10 16.82 4.18
C LEU A 335 12.19 15.60 4.02
N THR A 336 12.66 14.56 3.33
CA THR A 336 11.94 13.29 3.17
C THR A 336 11.57 12.68 4.52
N LYS A 337 12.51 12.65 5.47
CA LYS A 337 12.28 12.10 6.81
C LYS A 337 11.24 12.91 7.59
N VAL A 338 11.28 14.22 7.51
CA VAL A 338 10.27 15.08 8.16
C VAL A 338 8.88 14.76 7.61
N PHE A 339 8.73 14.71 6.28
CA PHE A 339 7.44 14.39 5.67
C PHE A 339 7.00 12.95 5.87
N SER A 340 7.90 12.01 6.08
CA SER A 340 7.53 10.63 6.43
C SER A 340 6.95 10.50 7.84
N VAL A 341 7.29 11.43 8.75
CA VAL A 341 6.78 11.45 10.14
C VAL A 341 5.50 12.29 10.26
N VAL A 342 5.48 13.45 9.60
CA VAL A 342 4.33 14.37 9.65
C VAL A 342 3.14 13.83 8.83
N GLY A 343 3.43 13.01 7.82
CA GLY A 343 2.46 12.59 6.80
C GLY A 343 2.16 13.71 5.80
N ILE A 344 1.67 13.34 4.64
CA ILE A 344 1.13 14.28 3.66
C ILE A 344 -0.34 13.91 3.49
N ASP A 345 -1.23 14.79 3.89
CA ASP A 345 -2.65 14.63 3.67
C ASP A 345 -2.98 14.94 2.21
N TYR A 346 -3.35 13.90 1.46
CA TYR A 346 -3.77 14.02 0.07
C TYR A 346 -5.28 14.20 -0.10
N THR A 347 -6.07 14.10 0.96
CA THR A 347 -7.54 14.13 0.89
C THR A 347 -8.04 15.41 0.25
N ALA A 348 -7.52 16.56 0.67
CA ALA A 348 -7.89 17.86 0.10
C ALA A 348 -7.54 18.01 -1.39
N ALA A 349 -6.47 17.32 -1.87
CA ALA A 349 -6.09 17.34 -3.27
C ALA A 349 -6.96 16.41 -4.13
N MET A 350 -7.48 15.33 -3.56
CA MET A 350 -8.36 14.39 -4.27
C MET A 350 -9.81 14.86 -4.32
N GLU A 351 -10.31 15.56 -3.30
CA GLU A 351 -11.63 16.20 -3.31
C GLU A 351 -11.78 17.22 -4.44
N GLY A 352 -10.72 17.97 -4.73
CA GLY A 352 -10.70 18.90 -5.86
C GLY A 352 -10.75 18.23 -7.24
N MET A 353 -10.42 16.95 -7.35
CA MET A 353 -10.46 16.17 -8.62
C MET A 353 -11.75 15.39 -8.81
N SER A 354 -12.52 15.13 -7.74
CA SER A 354 -13.79 14.37 -7.79
C SER A 354 -15.02 15.27 -7.96
N GLY A 355 -14.87 16.59 -7.84
CA GLY A 355 -15.93 17.59 -7.95
C GLY A 355 -16.05 18.25 -9.32
N GLY A 356 -15.54 17.65 -10.40
CA GLY A 356 -15.63 18.17 -11.77
C GLY A 356 -16.51 17.31 -12.68
#